data_800cb4e663d8c4a4bd30cbebf9c761b5
#
_entry.id   800cb4e663d8c4a4bd30cbebf9c761b5
#
_cell.length_a   1.000
_cell.length_b   1.000
_cell.length_c   1.000
_cell.angle_alpha   90.00
_cell.angle_beta   90.00
_cell.angle_gamma   90.00
#
_symmetry.space_group_name_H-M   'P 1'
#
loop_
_entity.id
_entity.type
_entity.pdbx_description
1 polymer ?
#
loop_
_entity_poly.entity_id
_entity_poly.type
_entity_poly.pdbx_seq_one_letter_code
_entity_poly.pdbx_strand_id
1 'polypeptide(L)'
;MITVVLNAFKRQHYLRNQIDCVLSQTLPAQQVMIWNNGEPLDLQGFGDRVMLANHSDNLGVWSRFGYALNAETEYVCVLDDDTFPSPRFFESCLQEMNRQPALLGARGLRFLSNSRYHPFVSFGWDAPNEKTELVDIVGHAWFFKREWLGVFWRDLPPLDTTRLVGEDMHFSFMLQKYLGIPTKVPPHPNTDLSVWGSNPELAIQLGTSKEAVSQSEDALRKFDKALKRCTENGFQLCKDLQVTESSAVLIGPGVTRIGLLKDLAEKFPIIGKWGRLVQRKLATKNIHI
;
A
#
# COMPACT_ATOMS: atom_id res chain seq x y z
N MET A 1 0.75 -6.38 -19.54
CA MET A 1 -0.67 -6.64 -19.14
C MET A 1 -0.71 -6.77 -17.63
N ILE A 2 -1.75 -6.22 -16.97
CA ILE A 2 -1.84 -6.07 -15.52
C ILE A 2 -3.16 -6.68 -15.01
N THR A 3 -3.09 -7.54 -14.00
CA THR A 3 -4.23 -7.92 -13.16
C THR A 3 -4.20 -7.11 -11.88
N VAL A 4 -5.32 -6.52 -11.51
CA VAL A 4 -5.47 -5.85 -10.22
C VAL A 4 -6.26 -6.72 -9.25
N VAL A 5 -5.74 -6.90 -8.05
CA VAL A 5 -6.45 -7.58 -6.95
C VAL A 5 -6.88 -6.52 -5.94
N LEU A 6 -8.19 -6.35 -5.79
CA LEU A 6 -8.80 -5.47 -4.81
C LEU A 6 -9.22 -6.28 -3.59
N ASN A 7 -8.94 -5.74 -2.41
CA ASN A 7 -9.45 -6.30 -1.17
C ASN A 7 -10.71 -5.54 -0.75
N ALA A 8 -11.78 -6.25 -0.43
CA ALA A 8 -13.01 -5.67 0.07
C ALA A 8 -13.31 -6.23 1.47
N PHE A 9 -13.48 -5.35 2.47
CA PHE A 9 -13.84 -5.75 3.83
C PHE A 9 -14.85 -4.75 4.42
N LYS A 10 -14.42 -3.83 5.25
CA LYS A 10 -15.31 -2.87 5.93
C LYS A 10 -15.71 -1.67 5.07
N ARG A 11 -14.98 -1.41 3.99
CA ARG A 11 -15.15 -0.24 3.11
C ARG A 11 -15.72 -0.60 1.73
N GLN A 12 -16.59 -1.62 1.68
CA GLN A 12 -17.17 -2.13 0.42
C GLN A 12 -17.89 -1.07 -0.42
N HIS A 13 -18.41 -0.01 0.20
CA HIS A 13 -19.07 1.10 -0.48
C HIS A 13 -18.14 1.94 -1.38
N TYR A 14 -16.82 1.84 -1.20
CA TYR A 14 -15.84 2.48 -2.10
C TYR A 14 -15.36 1.57 -3.24
N LEU A 15 -15.72 0.29 -3.22
CA LEU A 15 -15.19 -0.70 -4.16
C LEU A 15 -15.48 -0.32 -5.62
N ARG A 16 -16.69 0.19 -5.94
CA ARG A 16 -17.01 0.64 -7.28
C ARG A 16 -16.07 1.73 -7.75
N ASN A 17 -15.77 2.71 -6.92
CA ASN A 17 -14.84 3.79 -7.23
C ASN A 17 -13.42 3.25 -7.46
N GLN A 18 -12.98 2.24 -6.71
CA GLN A 18 -11.68 1.60 -6.93
C GLN A 18 -11.64 0.86 -8.26
N ILE A 19 -12.70 0.12 -8.60
CA ILE A 19 -12.80 -0.56 -9.91
C ILE A 19 -12.71 0.47 -11.03
N ASP A 20 -13.47 1.57 -10.94
CA ASP A 20 -13.43 2.64 -11.94
C ASP A 20 -12.03 3.26 -12.05
N CYS A 21 -11.33 3.51 -10.94
CA CYS A 21 -9.97 4.01 -10.94
C CYS A 21 -8.98 3.10 -11.68
N VAL A 22 -9.05 1.78 -11.47
CA VAL A 22 -8.10 0.84 -12.10
C VAL A 22 -8.43 0.53 -13.55
N LEU A 23 -9.71 0.64 -13.94
CA LEU A 23 -10.15 0.50 -15.33
C LEU A 23 -9.91 1.76 -16.17
N SER A 24 -9.83 2.94 -15.54
CA SER A 24 -9.59 4.23 -16.19
C SER A 24 -8.13 4.66 -16.23
N GLN A 25 -7.19 3.82 -15.79
CA GLN A 25 -5.75 4.09 -15.91
C GLN A 25 -5.35 4.27 -17.38
N THR A 26 -4.30 5.05 -17.67
CA THR A 26 -3.71 5.15 -19.02
C THR A 26 -3.24 3.78 -19.55
N LEU A 27 -2.84 2.89 -18.64
CA LEU A 27 -2.62 1.47 -18.88
C LEU A 27 -3.63 0.68 -18.04
N PRO A 28 -4.86 0.48 -18.53
CA PRO A 28 -5.95 -0.08 -17.72
C PRO A 28 -5.67 -1.53 -17.32
N ALA A 29 -6.21 -1.92 -16.17
CA ALA A 29 -6.22 -3.31 -15.76
C ALA A 29 -6.94 -4.17 -16.82
N GLN A 30 -6.31 -5.25 -17.24
CA GLN A 30 -6.91 -6.23 -18.14
C GLN A 30 -7.92 -7.11 -17.40
N GLN A 31 -7.65 -7.38 -16.13
CA GLN A 31 -8.47 -8.17 -15.24
C GLN A 31 -8.51 -7.52 -13.87
N VAL A 32 -9.66 -7.46 -13.24
CA VAL A 32 -9.85 -7.04 -11.85
C VAL A 32 -10.38 -8.22 -11.06
N MET A 33 -9.66 -8.60 -10.02
CA MET A 33 -10.00 -9.71 -9.14
C MET A 33 -10.33 -9.14 -7.77
N ILE A 34 -11.53 -9.41 -7.24
CA ILE A 34 -11.98 -8.90 -5.96
C ILE A 34 -11.99 -10.02 -4.94
N TRP A 35 -11.18 -9.87 -3.90
CA TRP A 35 -11.19 -10.71 -2.72
C TRP A 35 -12.06 -10.06 -1.64
N ASN A 36 -13.27 -10.56 -1.47
CA ASN A 36 -14.20 -10.05 -0.48
C ASN A 36 -14.11 -10.86 0.82
N ASN A 37 -13.65 -10.22 1.88
CA ASN A 37 -13.52 -10.75 3.24
C ASN A 37 -14.68 -10.32 4.17
N GLY A 38 -15.76 -9.79 3.62
CA GLY A 38 -16.88 -9.22 4.38
C GLY A 38 -18.23 -9.75 3.94
N GLU A 39 -19.26 -8.92 4.17
CA GLU A 39 -20.62 -9.25 3.72
C GLU A 39 -20.62 -9.58 2.21
N PRO A 40 -21.44 -10.55 1.78
CA PRO A 40 -21.51 -10.94 0.38
C PRO A 40 -21.79 -9.75 -0.54
N LEU A 41 -21.03 -9.66 -1.61
CA LEU A 41 -21.18 -8.65 -2.65
C LEU A 41 -21.82 -9.25 -3.89
N ASP A 42 -22.65 -8.46 -4.56
CA ASP A 42 -23.10 -8.69 -5.92
C ASP A 42 -22.62 -7.52 -6.80
N LEU A 43 -21.78 -7.82 -7.79
CA LEU A 43 -21.18 -6.83 -8.68
C LEU A 43 -21.81 -6.93 -10.06
N GLN A 44 -22.97 -6.31 -10.23
CA GLN A 44 -23.61 -6.18 -11.55
C GLN A 44 -22.99 -5.00 -12.33
N GLY A 45 -22.87 -5.18 -13.66
CA GLY A 45 -22.54 -4.10 -14.59
C GLY A 45 -21.06 -3.93 -14.94
N PHE A 46 -20.15 -4.79 -14.46
CA PHE A 46 -18.72 -4.69 -14.79
C PHE A 46 -18.23 -5.66 -15.89
N GLY A 47 -19.08 -6.59 -16.31
CA GLY A 47 -18.74 -7.58 -17.35
C GLY A 47 -17.67 -8.59 -16.92
N ASP A 48 -17.16 -9.35 -17.88
CA ASP A 48 -16.25 -10.50 -17.65
C ASP A 48 -14.84 -10.12 -17.17
N ARG A 49 -14.49 -8.83 -17.17
CA ARG A 49 -13.19 -8.36 -16.68
C ARG A 49 -13.09 -8.29 -15.16
N VAL A 50 -14.21 -8.37 -14.45
CA VAL A 50 -14.27 -8.30 -13.00
C VAL A 50 -14.68 -9.64 -12.41
N MET A 51 -13.79 -10.25 -11.66
CA MET A 51 -14.02 -11.53 -10.98
C MET A 51 -14.20 -11.29 -9.49
N LEU A 52 -15.19 -11.92 -8.88
CA LEU A 52 -15.49 -11.78 -7.46
C LEU A 52 -15.35 -13.12 -6.74
N ALA A 53 -14.57 -13.16 -5.68
CA ALA A 53 -14.56 -14.22 -4.69
C ALA A 53 -15.16 -13.71 -3.38
N ASN A 54 -16.34 -14.18 -3.01
CA ASN A 54 -16.98 -13.91 -1.72
C ASN A 54 -16.52 -14.93 -0.67
N HIS A 55 -16.12 -14.45 0.49
CA HIS A 55 -15.80 -15.28 1.63
C HIS A 55 -16.53 -14.76 2.88
N SER A 56 -17.17 -15.66 3.63
CA SER A 56 -17.97 -15.29 4.83
C SER A 56 -17.13 -14.82 6.00
N ASP A 57 -15.87 -15.23 6.08
CA ASP A 57 -14.97 -14.94 7.18
C ASP A 57 -13.81 -14.05 6.73
N ASN A 58 -13.33 -13.19 7.63
CA ASN A 58 -12.12 -12.44 7.38
C ASN A 58 -10.88 -13.34 7.51
N LEU A 59 -10.33 -13.76 6.36
CA LEU A 59 -9.12 -14.58 6.29
C LEU A 59 -7.83 -13.76 6.44
N GLY A 60 -7.93 -12.46 6.69
CA GLY A 60 -6.80 -11.57 6.90
C GLY A 60 -6.14 -11.10 5.59
N VAL A 61 -5.00 -10.43 5.75
CA VAL A 61 -4.33 -9.70 4.65
C VAL A 61 -3.56 -10.61 3.68
N TRP A 62 -3.21 -11.82 4.09
CA TRP A 62 -2.44 -12.77 3.27
C TRP A 62 -3.25 -13.41 2.15
N SER A 63 -4.55 -13.60 2.37
CA SER A 63 -5.45 -14.31 1.45
C SER A 63 -5.52 -13.67 0.06
N ARG A 64 -5.41 -12.34 -0.05
CA ARG A 64 -5.40 -11.64 -1.34
C ARG A 64 -4.19 -12.00 -2.21
N PHE A 65 -3.03 -12.30 -1.62
CA PHE A 65 -1.86 -12.79 -2.35
C PHE A 65 -2.01 -14.27 -2.76
N GLY A 66 -2.77 -15.06 -2.00
CA GLY A 66 -3.19 -16.40 -2.40
C GLY A 66 -4.15 -16.36 -3.58
N TYR A 67 -5.13 -15.45 -3.56
CA TYR A 67 -6.07 -15.26 -4.66
C TYR A 67 -5.36 -14.76 -5.92
N ALA A 68 -4.35 -13.91 -5.78
CA ALA A 68 -3.52 -13.40 -6.87
C ALA A 68 -2.79 -14.48 -7.69
N LEU A 69 -2.65 -15.71 -7.18
CA LEU A 69 -2.09 -16.85 -7.95
C LEU A 69 -2.93 -17.19 -9.20
N ASN A 70 -4.22 -16.81 -9.21
CA ASN A 70 -5.11 -17.02 -10.35
C ASN A 70 -5.01 -15.91 -11.41
N ALA A 71 -4.14 -14.91 -11.24
CA ALA A 71 -3.91 -13.90 -12.27
C ALA A 71 -3.28 -14.52 -13.52
N GLU A 72 -3.72 -14.09 -14.70
CA GLU A 72 -3.22 -14.61 -15.99
C GLU A 72 -2.23 -13.66 -16.69
N THR A 73 -1.98 -12.49 -16.09
CA THR A 73 -1.11 -11.47 -16.66
C THR A 73 0.29 -11.51 -16.07
N GLU A 74 1.25 -10.88 -16.76
CA GLU A 74 2.65 -10.80 -16.31
C GLU A 74 2.81 -10.04 -15.01
N TYR A 75 2.06 -8.93 -14.87
CA TYR A 75 2.12 -8.06 -13.70
C TYR A 75 0.83 -8.16 -12.88
N VAL A 76 0.99 -8.07 -11.58
CA VAL A 76 -0.10 -8.02 -10.61
C VAL A 76 0.05 -6.76 -9.77
N CYS A 77 -1.07 -6.09 -9.50
CA CYS A 77 -1.14 -5.02 -8.52
C CYS A 77 -2.18 -5.37 -7.46
N VAL A 78 -1.77 -5.57 -6.23
CA VAL A 78 -2.67 -5.73 -5.08
C VAL A 78 -2.90 -4.37 -4.46
N LEU A 79 -4.16 -3.99 -4.18
CA LEU A 79 -4.52 -2.70 -3.58
C LEU A 79 -5.28 -2.91 -2.27
N ASP A 80 -4.98 -2.06 -1.28
CA ASP A 80 -5.80 -1.93 -0.08
C ASP A 80 -7.14 -1.25 -0.39
N ASP A 81 -8.15 -1.46 0.48
CA ASP A 81 -9.51 -0.93 0.32
C ASP A 81 -9.63 0.59 0.53
N ASP A 82 -8.50 1.26 0.83
CA ASP A 82 -8.37 2.71 0.97
C ASP A 82 -7.42 3.35 -0.07
N THR A 83 -7.07 2.61 -1.12
CA THR A 83 -6.09 3.04 -2.14
C THR A 83 -6.77 3.30 -3.47
N PHE A 84 -6.58 4.52 -4.00
CA PHE A 84 -7.16 5.00 -5.25
C PHE A 84 -6.05 5.53 -6.14
N PRO A 85 -5.45 4.70 -7.01
CA PRO A 85 -4.32 5.10 -7.83
C PRO A 85 -4.72 6.19 -8.83
N SER A 86 -3.85 7.18 -8.99
CA SER A 86 -3.99 8.23 -10.01
C SER A 86 -3.83 7.65 -11.41
N PRO A 87 -4.32 8.33 -12.46
CA PRO A 87 -4.49 7.75 -13.80
C PRO A 87 -3.25 7.16 -14.46
N ARG A 88 -2.04 7.58 -14.06
CA ARG A 88 -0.76 7.14 -14.65
C ARG A 88 0.10 6.30 -13.68
N PHE A 89 -0.47 5.85 -12.58
CA PHE A 89 0.31 5.09 -11.60
C PHE A 89 0.87 3.79 -12.17
N PHE A 90 0.08 3.02 -12.92
CA PHE A 90 0.55 1.77 -13.54
C PHE A 90 1.60 2.01 -14.62
N GLU A 91 1.48 3.12 -15.36
CA GLU A 91 2.52 3.55 -16.31
C GLU A 91 3.84 3.83 -15.58
N SER A 92 3.80 4.57 -14.49
CA SER A 92 4.96 4.87 -13.65
C SER A 92 5.60 3.58 -13.07
N CYS A 93 4.78 2.65 -12.58
CA CYS A 93 5.25 1.35 -12.10
C CYS A 93 5.95 0.55 -13.21
N LEU A 94 5.38 0.46 -14.41
CA LEU A 94 5.99 -0.25 -15.52
C LEU A 94 7.29 0.39 -16.01
N GLN A 95 7.37 1.72 -16.01
CA GLN A 95 8.61 2.42 -16.33
C GLN A 95 9.73 2.05 -15.34
N GLU A 96 9.43 2.03 -14.05
CA GLU A 96 10.41 1.62 -13.03
C GLU A 96 10.77 0.13 -13.14
N MET A 97 9.78 -0.74 -13.39
CA MET A 97 9.99 -2.16 -13.59
C MET A 97 10.92 -2.46 -14.78
N ASN A 98 10.81 -1.68 -15.87
CA ASN A 98 11.67 -1.79 -17.04
C ASN A 98 13.10 -1.26 -16.79
N ARG A 99 13.27 -0.29 -15.90
CA ARG A 99 14.59 0.20 -15.50
C ARG A 99 15.32 -0.81 -14.63
N GLN A 100 14.63 -1.29 -13.61
CA GLN A 100 15.13 -2.31 -12.69
C GLN A 100 13.95 -3.02 -12.03
N PRO A 101 13.82 -4.34 -12.17
CA PRO A 101 12.82 -5.11 -11.47
C PRO A 101 12.84 -4.83 -9.96
N ALA A 102 11.69 -4.47 -9.40
CA ALA A 102 11.51 -4.13 -7.99
C ALA A 102 10.10 -4.43 -7.53
N LEU A 103 9.90 -4.73 -6.25
CA LEU A 103 8.58 -4.66 -5.63
C LEU A 103 8.22 -3.18 -5.48
N LEU A 104 7.16 -2.74 -6.15
CA LEU A 104 6.77 -1.32 -6.16
C LEU A 104 5.48 -1.11 -5.36
N GLY A 105 5.32 0.07 -4.76
CA GLY A 105 4.11 0.39 -4.00
C GLY A 105 3.77 1.87 -3.97
N ALA A 106 2.58 2.17 -3.43
CA ALA A 106 2.08 3.55 -3.32
C ALA A 106 2.70 4.31 -2.14
N ARG A 107 3.13 3.57 -1.13
CA ARG A 107 3.80 4.09 0.06
C ARG A 107 4.93 3.15 0.44
N GLY A 108 6.06 3.71 0.89
CA GLY A 108 7.19 2.93 1.36
C GLY A 108 7.72 3.42 2.70
N LEU A 109 8.33 2.51 3.43
CA LEU A 109 8.92 2.79 4.74
C LEU A 109 10.38 2.39 4.77
N ARG A 110 11.22 3.22 5.40
CA ARG A 110 12.57 2.86 5.87
C ARG A 110 12.55 2.79 7.39
N PHE A 111 12.82 1.63 7.93
CA PHE A 111 12.85 1.42 9.37
C PHE A 111 14.16 1.96 9.99
N LEU A 112 14.03 2.56 11.16
CA LEU A 112 15.19 3.03 11.94
C LEU A 112 15.64 2.01 12.99
N SER A 113 14.90 0.90 13.13
CA SER A 113 15.16 -0.18 14.09
C SER A 113 15.01 -1.53 13.41
N ASN A 114 15.79 -2.53 13.84
CA ASN A 114 15.64 -3.92 13.37
C ASN A 114 14.55 -4.70 14.12
N SER A 115 13.90 -4.09 15.13
CA SER A 115 12.94 -4.79 15.99
C SER A 115 11.70 -3.97 16.33
N ARG A 116 11.64 -2.71 15.90
CA ARG A 116 10.49 -1.83 16.14
C ARG A 116 10.02 -1.21 14.85
N TYR A 117 8.72 -1.30 14.60
CA TYR A 117 8.08 -0.70 13.44
C TYR A 117 8.20 0.83 13.45
N HIS A 118 7.99 1.46 14.59
CA HIS A 118 8.24 2.89 14.79
C HIS A 118 9.54 3.17 15.54
N PRO A 119 10.22 4.31 15.25
CA PRO A 119 9.95 5.26 14.16
C PRO A 119 10.44 4.75 12.81
N PHE A 120 9.89 5.31 11.73
CA PHE A 120 10.31 5.08 10.35
C PHE A 120 10.32 6.37 9.52
N VAL A 121 10.95 6.31 8.36
CA VAL A 121 10.90 7.34 7.33
C VAL A 121 9.92 6.90 6.27
N SER A 122 9.00 7.78 5.85
CA SER A 122 7.96 7.49 4.86
C SER A 122 8.27 8.13 3.50
N PHE A 123 7.82 7.47 2.42
CA PHE A 123 7.87 7.93 1.04
C PHE A 123 6.56 7.57 0.33
N GLY A 124 6.18 8.36 -0.67
CA GLY A 124 4.99 8.11 -1.47
C GLY A 124 3.89 9.12 -1.23
N TRP A 125 2.64 8.68 -1.27
CA TRP A 125 1.48 9.58 -1.25
C TRP A 125 1.36 10.45 0.02
N ASP A 126 1.88 10.01 1.15
CA ASP A 126 1.87 10.76 2.42
C ASP A 126 3.19 11.55 2.67
N ALA A 127 4.23 11.24 1.89
CA ALA A 127 5.54 11.88 1.95
C ALA A 127 6.13 11.92 0.53
N PRO A 128 5.76 12.92 -0.28
CA PRO A 128 6.13 13.03 -1.68
C PRO A 128 7.62 12.87 -1.95
N ASN A 129 7.95 12.15 -3.03
CA ASN A 129 9.31 11.90 -3.49
C ASN A 129 9.42 12.23 -4.99
N GLU A 130 10.45 13.03 -5.36
CA GLU A 130 10.70 13.44 -6.75
C GLU A 130 11.36 12.32 -7.59
N LYS A 131 11.99 11.37 -6.93
CA LYS A 131 12.70 10.24 -7.54
C LYS A 131 12.18 8.94 -6.98
N THR A 132 12.42 7.84 -7.69
CA THR A 132 12.24 6.49 -7.15
C THR A 132 13.10 6.31 -5.91
N GLU A 133 12.49 5.90 -4.81
CA GLU A 133 13.16 5.70 -3.52
C GLU A 133 13.25 4.21 -3.17
N LEU A 134 14.44 3.78 -2.77
CA LEU A 134 14.65 2.46 -2.17
C LEU A 134 14.05 2.47 -0.77
N VAL A 135 13.26 1.45 -0.41
CA VAL A 135 12.58 1.35 0.89
C VAL A 135 12.67 -0.08 1.42
N ASP A 136 12.42 -0.26 2.72
CA ASP A 136 12.42 -1.60 3.31
C ASP A 136 11.15 -2.36 2.93
N ILE A 137 10.02 -1.70 2.97
CA ILE A 137 8.72 -2.26 2.62
C ILE A 137 7.87 -1.27 1.83
N VAL A 138 6.88 -1.79 1.11
CA VAL A 138 5.80 -0.98 0.53
C VAL A 138 4.45 -1.44 1.06
N GLY A 139 3.49 -0.50 1.08
CA GLY A 139 2.12 -0.71 1.49
C GLY A 139 1.13 0.05 0.62
N HIS A 140 -0.15 -0.11 0.89
CA HIS A 140 -1.31 0.42 0.17
C HIS A 140 -1.46 -0.12 -1.27
N ALA A 141 -0.36 -0.29 -1.99
CA ALA A 141 -0.27 -0.99 -3.27
C ALA A 141 0.96 -1.87 -3.28
N TRP A 142 0.88 -3.01 -3.97
CA TRP A 142 2.01 -3.91 -4.28
C TRP A 142 1.94 -4.23 -5.76
N PHE A 143 2.85 -3.64 -6.54
CA PHE A 143 2.99 -3.91 -7.97
C PHE A 143 4.22 -4.79 -8.21
N PHE A 144 4.02 -5.96 -8.83
CA PHE A 144 5.05 -6.99 -8.94
C PHE A 144 4.82 -7.91 -10.15
N LYS A 145 5.82 -8.72 -10.51
CA LYS A 145 5.65 -9.80 -11.48
C LYS A 145 4.94 -10.98 -10.85
N ARG A 146 3.91 -11.53 -11.53
CA ARG A 146 3.11 -12.66 -11.04
C ARG A 146 3.97 -13.84 -10.58
N GLU A 147 5.04 -14.15 -11.31
CA GLU A 147 5.95 -15.26 -10.97
C GLU A 147 6.58 -15.13 -9.57
N TRP A 148 6.66 -13.91 -9.00
CA TRP A 148 7.22 -13.67 -7.67
C TRP A 148 6.31 -14.18 -6.54
N LEU A 149 5.07 -14.50 -6.84
CA LEU A 149 4.19 -15.17 -5.88
C LEU A 149 4.74 -16.55 -5.46
N GLY A 150 5.44 -17.25 -6.37
CA GLY A 150 6.15 -18.49 -6.04
C GLY A 150 7.25 -18.29 -4.99
N VAL A 151 7.87 -17.11 -4.97
CA VAL A 151 8.87 -16.73 -3.95
C VAL A 151 8.18 -16.26 -2.67
N PHE A 152 7.10 -15.47 -2.78
CA PHE A 152 6.30 -15.04 -1.62
C PHE A 152 5.82 -16.23 -0.77
N TRP A 153 5.37 -17.31 -1.41
CA TRP A 153 4.85 -18.52 -0.75
C TRP A 153 5.89 -19.62 -0.51
N ARG A 154 7.17 -19.37 -0.85
CA ARG A 154 8.23 -20.35 -0.71
C ARG A 154 8.49 -20.75 0.74
N ASP A 155 8.58 -19.78 1.64
CA ASP A 155 8.62 -19.99 3.07
C ASP A 155 7.21 -19.69 3.64
N LEU A 156 6.63 -20.62 4.37
CA LEU A 156 5.30 -20.41 4.94
C LEU A 156 5.33 -19.28 5.97
N PRO A 157 4.45 -18.28 5.85
CA PRO A 157 4.33 -17.23 6.85
C PRO A 157 3.80 -17.83 8.15
N PRO A 158 4.21 -17.32 9.32
CA PRO A 158 3.71 -17.77 10.61
C PRO A 158 2.28 -17.24 10.84
N LEU A 159 1.30 -17.91 10.27
CA LEU A 159 -0.12 -17.51 10.27
C LEU A 159 -0.75 -17.48 11.67
N ASP A 160 -0.15 -18.15 12.62
CA ASP A 160 -0.54 -18.13 14.04
C ASP A 160 -0.39 -16.75 14.69
N THR A 161 0.58 -15.96 14.22
CA THR A 161 0.92 -14.66 14.81
C THR A 161 0.59 -13.46 13.91
N THR A 162 0.36 -13.67 12.61
CA THR A 162 0.39 -12.60 11.61
C THR A 162 -0.77 -12.60 10.61
N ARG A 163 -1.88 -13.27 10.90
CA ARG A 163 -3.04 -13.28 9.97
C ARG A 163 -3.46 -11.88 9.51
N LEU A 164 -3.28 -10.84 10.34
CA LEU A 164 -3.75 -9.48 10.09
C LEU A 164 -2.65 -8.49 9.67
N VAL A 165 -1.35 -8.89 9.71
CA VAL A 165 -0.22 -7.99 9.42
C VAL A 165 1.01 -8.78 8.95
N GLY A 166 1.97 -8.05 8.35
CA GLY A 166 3.34 -8.52 8.10
C GLY A 166 3.55 -9.16 6.73
N GLU A 167 2.55 -9.18 5.87
CA GLU A 167 2.66 -9.63 4.49
C GLU A 167 3.56 -8.73 3.65
N ASP A 168 3.55 -7.45 3.92
CA ASP A 168 4.39 -6.42 3.33
C ASP A 168 5.88 -6.65 3.62
N MET A 169 6.21 -6.87 4.90
CA MET A 169 7.58 -7.20 5.33
C MET A 169 8.02 -8.54 4.76
N HIS A 170 7.13 -9.54 4.80
CA HIS A 170 7.42 -10.86 4.28
C HIS A 170 7.72 -10.82 2.79
N PHE A 171 6.91 -10.11 1.99
CA PHE A 171 7.12 -10.05 0.55
C PHE A 171 8.45 -9.38 0.20
N SER A 172 8.74 -8.23 0.80
CA SER A 172 10.02 -7.53 0.60
C SER A 172 11.20 -8.40 1.01
N PHE A 173 11.11 -9.06 2.18
CA PHE A 173 12.14 -9.97 2.68
C PHE A 173 12.37 -11.17 1.75
N MET A 174 11.29 -11.83 1.31
CA MET A 174 11.39 -13.01 0.45
C MET A 174 12.02 -12.69 -0.89
N LEU A 175 11.65 -11.55 -1.51
CA LEU A 175 12.24 -11.11 -2.77
C LEU A 175 13.71 -10.75 -2.61
N GLN A 176 14.08 -10.06 -1.53
CA GLN A 176 15.46 -9.75 -1.22
C GLN A 176 16.29 -11.04 -1.02
N LYS A 177 15.78 -11.96 -0.19
CA LYS A 177 16.47 -13.21 0.21
C LYS A 177 16.74 -14.14 -0.98
N TYR A 178 15.76 -14.35 -1.84
CA TYR A 178 15.83 -15.39 -2.87
C TYR A 178 16.16 -14.88 -4.26
N LEU A 179 15.89 -13.62 -4.56
CA LEU A 179 16.09 -13.06 -5.89
C LEU A 179 16.96 -11.80 -5.90
N GLY A 180 17.33 -11.24 -4.74
CA GLY A 180 18.07 -9.97 -4.67
C GLY A 180 17.27 -8.79 -5.23
N ILE A 181 15.94 -8.90 -5.30
CA ILE A 181 15.05 -7.87 -5.84
C ILE A 181 14.78 -6.82 -4.75
N PRO A 182 15.02 -5.52 -5.02
CA PRO A 182 14.76 -4.44 -4.09
C PRO A 182 13.27 -4.11 -4.01
N THR A 183 12.91 -3.41 -2.93
CA THR A 183 11.60 -2.80 -2.74
C THR A 183 11.72 -1.29 -2.94
N LYS A 184 10.84 -0.68 -3.73
CA LYS A 184 10.92 0.73 -4.11
C LYS A 184 9.56 1.42 -4.14
N VAL A 185 9.57 2.74 -3.96
CA VAL A 185 8.43 3.62 -4.25
C VAL A 185 8.73 4.39 -5.53
N PRO A 186 7.87 4.32 -6.56
CA PRO A 186 7.99 5.17 -7.74
C PRO A 186 7.91 6.65 -7.39
N PRO A 187 8.25 7.57 -8.31
CA PRO A 187 8.10 9.00 -8.07
C PRO A 187 6.66 9.38 -7.70
N HIS A 188 6.52 10.21 -6.67
CA HIS A 188 5.29 10.89 -6.26
C HIS A 188 5.56 12.40 -6.18
N PRO A 189 5.90 13.06 -7.32
CA PRO A 189 6.27 14.47 -7.33
C PRO A 189 5.06 15.36 -7.05
N ASN A 190 5.27 16.46 -6.32
CA ASN A 190 4.22 17.45 -6.09
C ASN A 190 3.77 18.18 -7.36
N THR A 191 4.59 18.14 -8.40
CA THR A 191 4.31 18.79 -9.69
C THR A 191 3.43 17.96 -10.61
N ASP A 192 3.32 16.64 -10.38
CA ASP A 192 2.51 15.73 -11.19
C ASP A 192 1.80 14.67 -10.33
N LEU A 193 0.59 14.99 -9.88
CA LEU A 193 -0.23 14.08 -9.09
C LEU A 193 -0.80 12.91 -9.91
N SER A 194 -0.70 12.95 -11.24
CA SER A 194 -1.28 11.90 -12.10
C SER A 194 -0.56 10.57 -11.99
N VAL A 195 0.68 10.54 -11.50
CA VAL A 195 1.50 9.33 -11.32
C VAL A 195 1.45 8.75 -9.90
N TRP A 196 0.71 9.37 -8.98
CA TRP A 196 0.67 8.97 -7.59
C TRP A 196 -0.05 7.63 -7.37
N GLY A 197 0.46 6.85 -6.42
CA GLY A 197 -0.09 5.53 -6.09
C GLY A 197 -1.40 5.54 -5.31
N SER A 198 -1.79 6.69 -4.76
CA SER A 198 -3.12 6.92 -4.19
C SER A 198 -3.47 8.40 -4.23
N ASN A 199 -4.76 8.69 -4.35
CA ASN A 199 -5.27 10.04 -4.13
C ASN A 199 -5.10 10.40 -2.64
N PRO A 200 -4.29 11.43 -2.30
CA PRO A 200 -3.96 11.73 -0.91
C PRO A 200 -5.18 12.12 -0.06
N GLU A 201 -6.19 12.77 -0.64
CA GLU A 201 -7.38 13.17 0.09
C GLU A 201 -8.19 11.96 0.56
N LEU A 202 -8.47 11.03 -0.35
CA LEU A 202 -9.19 9.80 -0.05
C LEU A 202 -8.37 8.91 0.89
N ALA A 203 -7.08 8.72 0.62
CA ALA A 203 -6.20 7.92 1.45
C ALA A 203 -6.09 8.44 2.89
N ILE A 204 -6.06 9.77 3.09
CA ILE A 204 -6.06 10.40 4.41
C ILE A 204 -7.41 10.18 5.10
N GLN A 205 -8.52 10.49 4.42
CA GLN A 205 -9.86 10.35 4.97
C GLN A 205 -10.14 8.92 5.45
N LEU A 206 -9.78 7.93 4.63
CA LEU A 206 -10.03 6.52 4.93
C LEU A 206 -8.99 5.93 5.89
N GLY A 207 -7.73 6.29 5.75
CA GLY A 207 -6.66 5.78 6.59
C GLY A 207 -6.66 6.31 8.04
N THR A 208 -7.46 7.34 8.36
CA THR A 208 -7.70 7.82 9.74
C THR A 208 -8.96 7.24 10.37
N SER A 209 -9.71 6.42 9.64
CA SER A 209 -10.93 5.79 10.16
C SER A 209 -10.59 4.78 11.26
N LYS A 210 -11.56 4.50 12.13
CA LYS A 210 -11.40 3.52 13.23
C LYS A 210 -11.15 2.08 12.73
N GLU A 211 -11.41 1.83 11.46
CA GLU A 211 -11.20 0.54 10.80
C GLU A 211 -9.72 0.27 10.43
N ALA A 212 -8.86 1.30 10.47
CA ALA A 212 -7.46 1.13 10.10
C ALA A 212 -6.71 0.25 11.11
N VAL A 213 -6.16 -0.87 10.65
CA VAL A 213 -5.42 -1.85 11.46
C VAL A 213 -4.26 -1.20 12.23
N SER A 214 -3.59 -0.22 11.62
CA SER A 214 -2.45 0.51 12.19
C SER A 214 -2.79 1.37 13.43
N GLN A 215 -4.07 1.49 13.81
CA GLN A 215 -4.50 2.28 14.97
C GLN A 215 -4.50 1.48 16.27
N SER A 216 -4.38 0.14 16.24
CA SER A 216 -4.44 -0.66 17.46
C SER A 216 -3.03 -0.96 18.01
N GLU A 217 -2.87 -0.89 19.34
CA GLU A 217 -1.62 -1.28 20.01
C GLU A 217 -1.27 -2.75 19.79
N ASP A 218 -2.27 -3.62 19.66
CA ASP A 218 -2.05 -5.04 19.38
C ASP A 218 -1.46 -5.24 17.97
N ALA A 219 -1.94 -4.50 16.98
CA ALA A 219 -1.35 -4.52 15.65
C ALA A 219 0.09 -4.00 15.65
N LEU A 220 0.40 -2.92 16.38
CA LEU A 220 1.77 -2.42 16.50
C LEU A 220 2.72 -3.46 17.08
N ARG A 221 2.31 -4.18 18.14
CA ARG A 221 3.10 -5.30 18.69
C ARG A 221 3.33 -6.41 17.67
N LYS A 222 2.35 -6.70 16.82
CA LYS A 222 2.47 -7.70 15.74
C LYS A 222 3.40 -7.24 14.64
N PHE A 223 3.35 -5.96 14.26
CA PHE A 223 4.32 -5.37 13.33
C PHE A 223 5.75 -5.44 13.85
N ASP A 224 5.98 -5.10 15.13
CA ASP A 224 7.30 -5.22 15.76
C ASP A 224 7.83 -6.67 15.70
N LYS A 225 6.97 -7.66 16.01
CA LYS A 225 7.33 -9.09 15.94
C LYS A 225 7.65 -9.51 14.49
N ALA A 226 6.87 -9.06 13.51
CA ALA A 226 7.09 -9.40 12.11
C ALA A 226 8.43 -8.83 11.62
N LEU A 227 8.71 -7.55 11.90
CA LEU A 227 9.97 -6.90 11.53
C LEU A 227 11.17 -7.61 12.17
N LYS A 228 11.14 -7.81 13.50
CA LYS A 228 12.19 -8.49 14.24
C LYS A 228 12.48 -9.87 13.64
N ARG A 229 11.45 -10.66 13.36
CA ARG A 229 11.63 -11.96 12.73
C ARG A 229 12.29 -11.87 11.37
N CYS A 230 11.86 -10.98 10.50
CA CYS A 230 12.47 -10.83 9.17
C CYS A 230 13.96 -10.45 9.28
N THR A 231 14.31 -9.50 10.14
CA THR A 231 15.70 -9.06 10.33
C THR A 231 16.57 -10.14 10.99
N GLU A 232 16.06 -10.89 11.96
CA GLU A 232 16.76 -12.03 12.57
C GLU A 232 17.00 -13.18 11.56
N ASN A 233 16.20 -13.24 10.47
CA ASN A 233 16.36 -14.22 9.38
C ASN A 233 17.10 -13.66 8.16
N GLY A 234 17.74 -12.50 8.29
CA GLY A 234 18.65 -11.94 7.30
C GLY A 234 18.06 -10.83 6.41
N PHE A 235 16.88 -10.29 6.72
CA PHE A 235 16.37 -9.10 6.02
C PHE A 235 17.27 -7.90 6.31
N GLN A 236 17.92 -7.38 5.25
CA GLN A 236 18.80 -6.22 5.34
C GLN A 236 18.00 -4.93 5.11
N LEU A 237 18.00 -4.04 6.09
CA LEU A 237 17.29 -2.78 6.02
C LEU A 237 18.11 -1.70 5.30
N CYS A 238 17.43 -0.74 4.68
CA CYS A 238 18.05 0.38 3.96
C CYS A 238 19.08 1.15 4.80
N LYS A 239 18.83 1.31 6.10
CA LYS A 239 19.76 1.96 7.02
C LYS A 239 21.12 1.26 7.11
N ASP A 240 21.13 -0.07 6.92
CA ASP A 240 22.33 -0.90 6.95
C ASP A 240 23.06 -0.89 5.60
N LEU A 241 22.37 -0.47 4.53
CA LEU A 241 22.88 -0.34 3.16
C LEU A 241 23.46 1.08 2.87
N GLN A 242 23.51 1.96 3.85
CA GLN A 242 23.99 3.36 3.71
C GLN A 242 23.26 4.17 2.63
N VAL A 243 21.95 3.94 2.46
CA VAL A 243 21.13 4.67 1.48
C VAL A 243 20.95 6.11 1.96
N THR A 244 21.33 7.08 1.13
CA THR A 244 21.14 8.51 1.42
C THR A 244 19.65 8.86 1.33
N GLU A 245 19.15 9.54 2.34
CA GLU A 245 17.77 10.02 2.39
C GLU A 245 17.56 11.22 1.46
N SER A 246 16.44 11.22 0.73
CA SER A 246 15.92 12.39 0.02
C SER A 246 14.42 12.52 0.27
N SER A 247 13.93 13.71 0.54
CA SER A 247 12.50 14.04 0.70
C SER A 247 11.73 13.17 1.71
N ALA A 248 12.34 12.85 2.84
CA ALA A 248 11.79 11.93 3.82
C ALA A 248 11.04 12.61 4.97
N VAL A 249 9.95 11.99 5.44
CA VAL A 249 9.20 12.40 6.64
C VAL A 249 9.34 11.36 7.73
N LEU A 250 9.88 11.76 8.89
CA LEU A 250 10.01 10.89 10.04
C LEU A 250 8.66 10.71 10.74
N ILE A 251 8.23 9.47 10.91
CA ILE A 251 7.00 9.10 11.62
C ILE A 251 7.37 8.28 12.85
N GLY A 252 6.97 8.78 14.02
CA GLY A 252 7.25 8.16 15.32
C GLY A 252 6.01 7.87 16.14
N PRO A 253 6.16 7.16 17.28
CA PRO A 253 5.08 6.96 18.24
C PRO A 253 4.56 8.29 18.74
N GLY A 254 3.23 8.47 18.77
CA GLY A 254 2.60 9.71 19.25
C GLY A 254 2.46 10.82 18.20
N VAL A 255 3.01 10.66 17.00
CA VAL A 255 2.68 11.54 15.87
C VAL A 255 1.31 11.13 15.36
N THR A 256 0.28 11.87 15.74
CA THR A 256 -1.05 11.66 15.18
C THR A 256 -1.03 12.03 13.70
N ARG A 257 -1.77 11.31 12.86
CA ARG A 257 -1.91 11.66 11.43
C ARG A 257 -2.39 13.09 11.21
N ILE A 258 -3.11 13.67 12.17
CA ILE A 258 -3.52 15.08 12.18
C ILE A 258 -2.32 16.01 12.35
N GLY A 259 -1.34 15.67 13.20
CA GLY A 259 -0.08 16.40 13.32
C GLY A 259 0.75 16.35 12.05
N LEU A 260 0.88 15.16 11.47
CA LEU A 260 1.58 14.96 10.18
C LEU A 260 0.93 15.75 9.04
N LEU A 261 -0.41 15.81 9.02
CA LEU A 261 -1.16 16.60 8.03
C LEU A 261 -0.95 18.11 8.19
N LYS A 262 -0.82 18.61 9.41
CA LYS A 262 -0.48 20.01 9.65
C LYS A 262 0.94 20.31 9.16
N ASP A 263 1.91 19.47 9.49
CA ASP A 263 3.29 19.62 9.06
C ASP A 263 3.45 19.51 7.53
N LEU A 264 2.73 18.56 6.90
CA LEU A 264 2.65 18.43 5.44
C LEU A 264 1.95 19.64 4.79
N ALA A 265 0.87 20.15 5.40
CA ALA A 265 0.15 21.33 4.93
C ALA A 265 1.01 22.61 5.01
N GLU A 266 1.90 22.70 5.99
CA GLU A 266 2.85 23.82 6.13
C GLU A 266 4.03 23.71 5.16
N LYS A 267 4.59 22.52 4.98
CA LYS A 267 5.72 22.27 4.07
C LYS A 267 5.31 22.26 2.59
N PHE A 268 4.07 21.90 2.29
CA PHE A 268 3.55 21.79 0.93
C PHE A 268 2.26 22.59 0.78
N PRO A 269 2.32 23.85 0.34
CA PRO A 269 1.16 24.76 0.27
C PRO A 269 -0.03 24.22 -0.55
N ILE A 270 0.24 23.36 -1.53
CA ILE A 270 -0.79 22.72 -2.36
C ILE A 270 -1.63 21.76 -1.48
N ILE A 271 -0.98 20.89 -0.72
CA ILE A 271 -1.65 19.97 0.22
C ILE A 271 -2.39 20.78 1.30
N GLY A 272 -1.80 21.88 1.80
CA GLY A 272 -2.43 22.77 2.77
C GLY A 272 -3.69 23.45 2.26
N LYS A 273 -3.78 23.78 0.96
CA LYS A 273 -4.97 24.36 0.34
C LYS A 273 -6.14 23.36 0.30
N TRP A 274 -5.83 22.08 0.05
CA TRP A 274 -6.79 20.99 -0.02
C TRP A 274 -7.20 20.50 1.37
N GLY A 275 -6.27 20.39 2.31
CA GLY A 275 -6.56 20.05 3.72
C GLY A 275 -7.51 21.03 4.39
N ARG A 276 -7.39 22.36 4.10
CA ARG A 276 -8.32 23.38 4.57
C ARG A 276 -9.72 23.24 3.94
N LEU A 277 -9.83 22.77 2.71
CA LEU A 277 -11.10 22.51 2.04
C LEU A 277 -11.86 21.34 2.69
N VAL A 278 -11.11 20.27 3.04
CA VAL A 278 -11.65 19.10 3.75
C VAL A 278 -12.09 19.46 5.16
N GLN A 279 -11.29 20.23 5.92
CA GLN A 279 -11.70 20.72 7.24
C GLN A 279 -12.96 21.59 7.19
N ARG A 280 -13.11 22.46 6.18
CA ARG A 280 -14.34 23.25 5.99
C ARG A 280 -15.55 22.36 5.67
N LYS A 281 -15.40 21.31 4.84
CA LYS A 281 -16.50 20.37 4.54
C LYS A 281 -16.87 19.48 5.74
N LEU A 282 -15.93 19.15 6.62
CA LEU A 282 -16.19 18.39 7.84
C LEU A 282 -16.89 19.26 8.90
N ALA A 283 -16.47 20.51 9.04
CA ALA A 283 -17.09 21.47 9.97
C ALA A 283 -18.54 21.83 9.58
N THR A 284 -18.88 21.81 8.29
CA THR A 284 -20.25 22.08 7.81
C THR A 284 -21.20 20.89 7.94
N LYS A 285 -20.69 19.68 8.29
CA LYS A 285 -21.53 18.47 8.44
C LYS A 285 -21.83 18.07 9.89
N ASN A 286 -21.57 18.95 10.89
CA ASN A 286 -21.87 18.69 12.31
C ASN A 286 -21.48 17.27 12.80
N ILE A 287 -20.33 16.76 12.37
CA ILE A 287 -19.80 15.51 12.90
C ILE A 287 -18.84 15.90 14.03
N HIS A 288 -19.35 15.88 15.27
CA HIS A 288 -18.50 15.90 16.45
C HIS A 288 -17.70 14.60 16.51
N ILE A 289 -16.38 14.74 16.47
CA ILE A 289 -15.39 13.67 16.69
C ILE A 289 -15.21 13.49 18.20
#